data_4d4dd5d349dbad3a6c7417500a5806e2
#
_entry.id   4d4dd5d349dbad3a6c7417500a5806e2
#
_cell.length_a   1.000
_cell.length_b   1.000
_cell.length_c   1.000
_cell.angle_alpha   90.00
_cell.angle_beta   90.00
_cell.angle_gamma   90.00
#
_symmetry.space_group_name_H-M   'P 1'
#
loop_
_entity.id
_entity.type
_entity.pdbx_description
1 polymer ?
#
loop_
_entity_poly.entity_id
_entity_poly.type
_entity_poly.pdbx_seq_one_letter_code
_entity_poly.pdbx_strand_id
1 'polypeptide(L)'
;ASDVYKRQEEAERLIDELPQIELLWVPDDKQREETYKEALRTCDYHAWVSIVKTLYQRKKERLAQGKKATAVDERYMKAAENGLYGELSLTLGVPREKMEDYIRERLS
;
A
#
# COMPACT_ATOMS: atom_id res chain seq x y z
N ALA A 1 -16.12 12.36 18.70
CA ALA A 1 -15.24 13.46 18.30
C ALA A 1 -13.77 13.09 18.39
N SER A 2 -13.37 12.44 19.48
CA SER A 2 -11.97 12.03 19.67
C SER A 2 -11.51 11.00 18.64
N ASP A 3 -12.38 10.12 18.19
CA ASP A 3 -12.04 9.07 17.23
C ASP A 3 -11.71 9.64 15.85
N VAL A 4 -12.37 10.71 15.44
CA VAL A 4 -12.11 11.35 14.15
C VAL A 4 -10.71 11.97 14.15
N TYR A 5 -10.37 12.69 15.21
CA TYR A 5 -9.03 13.30 15.32
C TYR A 5 -7.93 12.25 15.44
N LYS A 6 -8.21 11.17 16.16
CA LYS A 6 -7.26 10.08 16.30
C LYS A 6 -6.95 9.42 14.95
N ARG A 7 -7.96 9.21 14.13
CA ARG A 7 -7.78 8.65 12.78
C ARG A 7 -6.97 9.58 11.89
N GLN A 8 -7.23 10.89 11.97
CA GLN A 8 -6.46 11.87 11.22
C GLN A 8 -5.00 11.88 11.62
N GLU A 9 -4.72 11.83 12.92
CA GLU A 9 -3.35 11.75 13.41
C GLU A 9 -2.65 10.49 12.94
N GLU A 10 -3.33 9.35 12.99
CA GLU A 10 -2.77 8.09 12.50
C GLU A 10 -2.47 8.14 11.01
N ALA A 11 -3.36 8.73 10.22
CA ALA A 11 -3.16 8.88 8.78
C ALA A 11 -1.99 9.79 8.46
N GLU A 12 -1.88 10.92 9.15
CA GLU A 12 -0.76 11.85 8.97
C GLU A 12 0.57 11.23 9.37
N ARG A 13 0.57 10.49 10.48
CA ARG A 13 1.75 9.77 10.96
C ARG A 13 2.17 8.69 9.96
N LEU A 14 1.21 7.98 9.40
CA LEU A 14 1.48 6.96 8.38
C LEU A 14 2.19 7.57 7.17
N ILE A 15 1.71 8.71 6.71
CA ILE A 15 2.30 9.39 5.56
C ILE A 15 3.74 9.81 5.85
N ASP A 16 4.01 10.31 7.05
CA ASP A 16 5.36 10.68 7.47
C ASP A 16 6.28 9.46 7.59
N GLU A 17 5.72 8.31 7.96
CA GLU A 17 6.47 7.07 8.14
C GLU A 17 6.60 6.22 6.87
N LEU A 18 5.96 6.61 5.76
CA LEU A 18 5.97 5.83 4.53
C LEU A 18 7.35 5.33 4.11
N PRO A 19 8.41 6.17 4.11
CA PRO A 19 9.73 5.68 3.70
C PRO A 19 10.33 4.66 4.65
N GLN A 20 9.87 4.62 5.90
CA GLN A 20 10.40 3.75 6.96
C GLN A 20 9.64 2.45 7.10
N ILE A 21 8.46 2.32 6.48
CA ILE A 21 7.67 1.10 6.57
C ILE A 21 8.37 -0.01 5.79
N GLU A 22 8.53 -1.15 6.43
CA GLU A 22 9.22 -2.29 5.85
C GLU A 22 8.40 -2.95 4.74
N LEU A 23 9.09 -3.58 3.80
CA LEU A 23 8.44 -4.36 2.77
C LEU A 23 7.84 -5.62 3.38
N LEU A 24 6.77 -6.11 2.75
CA LEU A 24 6.15 -7.36 3.17
C LEU A 24 7.09 -8.52 2.88
N TRP A 25 7.36 -9.32 3.90
CA TRP A 25 8.20 -10.49 3.74
C TRP A 25 7.38 -11.65 3.17
N VAL A 26 7.87 -12.22 2.05
CA VAL A 26 7.24 -13.37 1.40
C VAL A 26 8.25 -14.52 1.39
N PRO A 27 8.01 -15.57 2.18
CA PRO A 27 8.99 -16.66 2.30
C PRO A 27 9.14 -17.51 1.04
N ASP A 28 8.06 -17.65 0.26
CA ASP A 28 8.05 -18.50 -0.93
C ASP A 28 7.04 -17.95 -1.93
N ASP A 29 7.34 -18.02 -3.21
CA ASP A 29 6.42 -17.58 -4.27
C ASP A 29 5.08 -18.33 -4.23
N LYS A 30 5.09 -19.60 -3.79
CA LYS A 30 3.87 -20.38 -3.65
C LYS A 30 2.92 -19.81 -2.59
N GLN A 31 3.47 -19.14 -1.58
CA GLN A 31 2.72 -18.54 -0.48
C GLN A 31 2.46 -17.06 -0.69
N ARG A 32 2.92 -16.50 -1.80
CA ARG A 32 2.83 -15.07 -2.06
C ARG A 32 1.38 -14.56 -2.01
N GLU A 33 0.49 -15.22 -2.71
CA GLU A 33 -0.91 -14.82 -2.73
C GLU A 33 -1.56 -14.89 -1.34
N GLU A 34 -1.30 -15.95 -0.59
CA GLU A 34 -1.82 -16.09 0.77
C GLU A 34 -1.29 -15.00 1.70
N THR A 35 -0.01 -14.65 1.54
CA THR A 35 0.60 -13.57 2.32
C THR A 35 -0.09 -12.23 2.03
N TYR A 36 -0.38 -11.94 0.78
CA TYR A 36 -1.10 -10.73 0.40
C TYR A 36 -2.52 -10.73 0.98
N LYS A 37 -3.23 -11.86 0.89
CA LYS A 37 -4.58 -11.98 1.45
C LYS A 37 -4.61 -11.71 2.94
N GLU A 38 -3.68 -12.29 3.68
CA GLU A 38 -3.60 -12.09 5.12
C GLU A 38 -3.34 -10.63 5.47
N ALA A 39 -2.42 -9.98 4.77
CA ALA A 39 -2.12 -8.58 4.99
C ALA A 39 -3.33 -7.69 4.71
N LEU A 40 -4.10 -7.98 3.66
CA LEU A 40 -5.31 -7.23 3.34
C LEU A 40 -6.41 -7.40 4.39
N ARG A 41 -6.49 -8.58 5.01
CA ARG A 41 -7.50 -8.85 6.04
C ARG A 41 -7.31 -8.05 7.32
N THR A 42 -6.09 -7.64 7.61
CA THR A 42 -5.79 -6.93 8.85
C THR A 42 -6.46 -5.56 8.92
N CYS A 43 -6.83 -4.98 7.78
CA CYS A 43 -7.38 -3.62 7.70
C CYS A 43 -6.47 -2.59 8.36
N ASP A 44 -5.18 -2.86 8.40
CA ASP A 44 -4.16 -2.00 8.98
C ASP A 44 -3.47 -1.22 7.87
N TYR A 45 -3.39 0.09 8.02
CA TYR A 45 -2.72 0.96 7.05
C TYR A 45 -1.28 0.55 6.79
N HIS A 46 -0.55 0.16 7.85
CA HIS A 46 0.85 -0.26 7.72
C HIS A 46 0.97 -1.51 6.84
N ALA A 47 0.08 -2.48 7.02
CA ALA A 47 0.05 -3.69 6.20
C ALA A 47 -0.26 -3.36 4.74
N TRP A 48 -1.23 -2.49 4.50
CA TRP A 48 -1.60 -2.07 3.15
C TRP A 48 -0.45 -1.33 2.46
N VAL A 49 0.23 -0.44 3.19
CA VAL A 49 1.41 0.26 2.66
C VAL A 49 2.52 -0.73 2.35
N SER A 50 2.74 -1.72 3.21
CA SER A 50 3.74 -2.77 2.98
C SER A 50 3.47 -3.53 1.69
N ILE A 51 2.21 -3.87 1.42
CA ILE A 51 1.81 -4.52 0.16
C ILE A 51 2.11 -3.61 -1.03
N VAL A 52 1.68 -2.36 -0.97
CA VAL A 52 1.87 -1.41 -2.07
C VAL A 52 3.35 -1.21 -2.35
N LYS A 53 4.17 -1.00 -1.33
CA LYS A 53 5.62 -0.84 -1.46
C LYS A 53 6.27 -2.07 -2.09
N THR A 54 5.92 -3.25 -1.58
CA THR A 54 6.48 -4.52 -2.05
C THR A 54 6.16 -4.75 -3.53
N LEU A 55 4.89 -4.57 -3.89
CA LEU A 55 4.45 -4.77 -5.27
C LEU A 55 5.00 -3.70 -6.22
N TYR A 56 5.11 -2.48 -5.75
CA TYR A 56 5.70 -1.39 -6.53
C TYR A 56 7.17 -1.67 -6.85
N GLN A 57 7.94 -2.09 -5.85
CA GLN A 57 9.34 -2.44 -6.02
C GLN A 57 9.50 -3.66 -6.93
N ARG A 58 8.67 -4.69 -6.72
CA ARG A 58 8.68 -5.89 -7.55
C ARG A 58 8.38 -5.56 -9.02
N LYS A 59 7.43 -4.66 -9.26
CA LYS A 59 7.11 -4.20 -10.60
C LYS A 59 8.30 -3.53 -11.27
N LYS A 60 9.01 -2.67 -10.54
CA LYS A 60 10.22 -2.01 -11.04
C LYS A 60 11.30 -3.03 -11.42
N GLU A 61 11.53 -4.01 -10.54
CA GLU A 61 12.53 -5.05 -10.79
C GLU A 61 12.20 -5.89 -12.01
N ARG A 62 10.93 -6.26 -12.16
CA ARG A 62 10.48 -7.04 -13.31
C ARG A 62 10.60 -6.23 -14.60
N LEU A 63 10.22 -4.97 -14.59
CA LEU A 63 10.36 -4.09 -15.75
C LEU A 63 11.82 -3.93 -16.17
N ALA A 64 12.72 -3.84 -15.20
CA ALA A 64 14.16 -3.76 -15.46
C ALA A 64 14.68 -5.02 -16.15
N GLN A 65 14.03 -6.16 -15.94
CA GLN A 65 14.35 -7.44 -16.60
C GLN A 65 13.57 -7.65 -17.90
N GLY A 66 12.80 -6.65 -18.35
CA GLY A 66 11.97 -6.78 -19.53
C GLY A 66 10.69 -7.57 -19.32
N LYS A 67 10.27 -7.76 -18.08
CA LYS A 67 9.07 -8.51 -17.74
C LYS A 67 7.97 -7.59 -17.21
N LYS A 68 6.71 -7.97 -17.45
CA LYS A 68 5.56 -7.26 -16.91
C LYS A 68 5.19 -7.79 -15.53
N ALA A 69 4.41 -7.00 -14.79
CA ALA A 69 3.84 -7.48 -13.51
C ALA A 69 2.91 -8.66 -13.75
N THR A 70 2.86 -9.60 -12.82
CA THR A 70 1.97 -10.75 -12.92
C THR A 70 0.52 -10.32 -12.67
N ALA A 71 -0.44 -11.11 -13.18
CA ALA A 71 -1.86 -10.83 -12.95
C ALA A 71 -2.20 -10.83 -11.45
N VAL A 72 -1.59 -11.71 -10.68
CA VAL A 72 -1.77 -11.77 -9.23
C VAL A 72 -1.27 -10.48 -8.57
N ASP A 73 -0.06 -10.06 -8.91
CA ASP A 73 0.52 -8.84 -8.36
C ASP A 73 -0.35 -7.61 -8.69
N GLU A 74 -0.82 -7.49 -9.93
CA GLU A 74 -1.68 -6.38 -10.34
C GLU A 74 -3.00 -6.36 -9.57
N ARG A 75 -3.61 -7.52 -9.39
CA ARG A 75 -4.87 -7.62 -8.66
C ARG A 75 -4.74 -7.18 -7.21
N TYR A 76 -3.72 -7.64 -6.52
CA TYR A 76 -3.51 -7.28 -5.12
C TYR A 76 -3.01 -5.84 -4.97
N MET A 77 -2.24 -5.35 -5.92
CA MET A 77 -1.84 -3.95 -5.96
C MET A 77 -3.06 -3.03 -6.03
N LYS A 78 -3.99 -3.32 -6.95
CA LYS A 78 -5.24 -2.57 -7.06
C LYS A 78 -6.08 -2.63 -5.79
N ALA A 79 -6.22 -3.81 -5.21
CA ALA A 79 -6.99 -3.97 -3.98
C ALA A 79 -6.40 -3.16 -2.84
N ALA A 80 -5.08 -3.23 -2.65
CA ALA A 80 -4.40 -2.49 -1.61
C ALA A 80 -4.45 -0.98 -1.84
N GLU A 81 -4.24 -0.54 -3.07
CA GLU A 81 -4.32 0.88 -3.42
C GLU A 81 -5.73 1.42 -3.22
N ASN A 82 -6.74 0.69 -3.67
CA ASN A 82 -8.13 1.12 -3.50
C ASN A 82 -8.49 1.27 -2.03
N GLY A 83 -8.10 0.31 -1.21
CA GLY A 83 -8.36 0.39 0.23
C GLY A 83 -7.60 1.54 0.89
N LEU A 84 -6.31 1.63 0.62
CA LEU A 84 -5.44 2.64 1.24
C LEU A 84 -5.82 4.06 0.83
N TYR A 85 -5.91 4.32 -0.47
CA TYR A 85 -6.20 5.66 -0.97
C TYR A 85 -7.62 6.09 -0.62
N GLY A 86 -8.58 5.18 -0.69
CA GLY A 86 -9.96 5.46 -0.31
C GLY A 86 -10.08 5.87 1.15
N GLU A 87 -9.46 5.11 2.04
CA GLU A 87 -9.51 5.40 3.48
C GLU A 87 -8.76 6.70 3.83
N LEU A 88 -7.58 6.90 3.26
CA LEU A 88 -6.81 8.12 3.53
C LEU A 88 -7.51 9.35 2.94
N SER A 89 -8.12 9.22 1.77
CA SER A 89 -8.88 10.30 1.15
C SER A 89 -10.04 10.74 2.05
N LEU A 90 -10.80 9.78 2.57
CA LEU A 90 -11.90 10.07 3.50
C LEU A 90 -11.41 10.69 4.80
N THR A 91 -10.36 10.13 5.37
CA THR A 91 -9.86 10.55 6.68
C THR A 91 -9.25 11.94 6.64
N LEU A 92 -8.49 12.25 5.59
CA LEU A 92 -7.78 13.52 5.46
C LEU A 92 -8.54 14.57 4.66
N GLY A 93 -9.66 14.20 4.05
CA GLY A 93 -10.45 15.13 3.24
C GLY A 93 -9.74 15.58 1.98
N VAL A 94 -8.87 14.75 1.42
CA VAL A 94 -8.12 15.04 0.19
C VAL A 94 -8.68 14.20 -0.95
N PRO A 95 -8.82 14.74 -2.16
CA PRO A 95 -9.28 13.95 -3.30
C PRO A 95 -8.39 12.73 -3.53
N ARG A 96 -9.00 11.60 -3.89
CA ARG A 96 -8.29 10.34 -4.06
C ARG A 96 -7.13 10.44 -5.06
N GLU A 97 -7.33 11.14 -6.16
CA GLU A 97 -6.30 11.32 -7.18
C GLU A 97 -5.05 12.01 -6.63
N LYS A 98 -5.25 13.03 -5.81
CA LYS A 98 -4.14 13.74 -5.16
C LYS A 98 -3.44 12.86 -4.14
N MET A 99 -4.22 12.05 -3.42
CA MET A 99 -3.66 11.13 -2.43
C MET A 99 -2.80 10.07 -3.11
N GLU A 100 -3.25 9.54 -4.23
CA GLU A 100 -2.49 8.56 -5.01
C GLU A 100 -1.15 9.12 -5.47
N ASP A 101 -1.15 10.31 -6.07
CA ASP A 101 0.06 10.98 -6.52
C ASP A 101 1.01 11.26 -5.36
N TYR A 102 0.48 11.72 -4.25
CA TYR A 102 1.24 12.05 -3.05
C TYR A 102 1.98 10.83 -2.48
N ILE A 103 1.28 9.71 -2.40
CA ILE A 103 1.86 8.47 -1.87
C ILE A 103 2.88 7.89 -2.84
N ARG A 104 2.59 7.85 -4.12
CA ARG A 104 3.51 7.35 -5.14
C ARG A 104 4.82 8.14 -5.17
N GLU A 105 4.71 9.44 -5.04
CA GLU A 105 5.87 10.33 -5.00
C GLU A 105 6.78 9.99 -3.81
N ARG A 106 6.19 9.69 -2.66
CA ARG A 106 6.94 9.32 -1.45
C ARG A 106 7.52 7.91 -1.52
N LEU A 107 6.91 7.01 -2.28
CA LEU A 107 7.40 5.64 -2.43
C LEU A 107 8.50 5.50 -3.48
N SER A 108 8.61 6.45 -4.37
CA SER A 108 9.69 6.43 -5.38
C SER A 108 11.03 7.04 -4.88
#